data_cc591d2ec10a92b30d3ed1df591e4117
#
_entry.id   cc591d2ec10a92b30d3ed1df591e4117
#
_cell.length_a   1.000
_cell.length_b   1.000
_cell.length_c   1.000
_cell.angle_alpha   90.00
_cell.angle_beta   90.00
_cell.angle_gamma   90.00
#
_symmetry.space_group_name_H-M   'P 1'
#
loop_
_entity.id
_entity.type
_entity.pdbx_description
1 polymer ?
#
loop_
_entity_poly.entity_id
_entity_poly.type
_entity_poly.pdbx_seq_one_letter_code
_entity_poly.pdbx_strand_id
1 'polypeptide(L)'
;MSDPQQSKPLTGPEIYAKAKSDWKFYASACLSILNRATGQRGPFKPNPVQSFLRTIPARFKRVLKARKMGVSTDRIAYDIHKCAFEKDQHRLLICQDWDATSIQLKERVVPMIESSIIPLGAKITEDGVLFPSGSRYYVGTAGAKKFRRGSDVTGYHFTESAHWDDPEVITGIEEACLEGADGIDETTANGQNHFYASWMRGQRGEGRYKNIFLPWFMDPQYRIPGGLLDMPTEQDKRLIEAYGLDHEQLAWARQKRNDMSDPTLFVQEYPATWQEAFISSGRMVFDWVALTQHERRCVDPAWRGYLADKGESIALEPKEDGRLSVWEGPIPRHVYVIGADVAEGNNGETADYSTAFVLDVGSSRQVAEWHGHIEPDKFADVLVKLALFYNSAMLAPESWPGLGGITMSHIAALGYGNVYRSNVKHGSTGDNRDGWATTSATREPMLMALAGQAVRDFGMVIQSKGLIDEMRSFVWMENGKMDHNPGCYSDRIFAAGIAWYVSREIAAHTQYAKPKLKEIEQAINRSGGASVPQWKGGRYGVRPE
;
A
#
# COMPACT_ATOMS: atom_id res chain seq x y z
N MET A 1 -37.55 -0.51 -40.27
CA MET A 1 -36.24 0.16 -40.37
C MET A 1 -36.50 1.63 -40.13
N SER A 2 -36.37 2.08 -38.89
CA SER A 2 -36.53 3.49 -38.49
C SER A 2 -35.17 4.16 -38.65
N ASP A 3 -35.14 5.19 -39.45
CA ASP A 3 -34.00 6.06 -39.76
C ASP A 3 -33.36 6.62 -38.46
N PRO A 4 -32.01 6.56 -38.26
CA PRO A 4 -31.39 7.22 -37.13
C PRO A 4 -31.56 8.72 -37.34
N GLN A 5 -32.37 9.38 -36.50
CA GLN A 5 -32.51 10.82 -36.42
C GLN A 5 -31.12 11.46 -36.36
N GLN A 6 -30.67 12.03 -37.48
CA GLN A 6 -29.53 12.95 -37.54
C GLN A 6 -29.90 14.15 -36.66
N SER A 7 -29.33 14.23 -35.47
CA SER A 7 -29.49 15.37 -34.58
C SER A 7 -29.01 16.63 -35.31
N LYS A 8 -29.90 17.58 -35.43
CA LYS A 8 -29.62 18.90 -36.06
C LYS A 8 -28.37 19.50 -35.40
N PRO A 9 -27.40 20.02 -36.15
CA PRO A 9 -26.22 20.65 -35.56
C PRO A 9 -26.63 21.81 -34.64
N LEU A 10 -25.98 21.87 -33.46
CA LEU A 10 -26.26 22.92 -32.48
C LEU A 10 -25.89 24.30 -33.04
N THR A 11 -26.70 25.31 -32.77
CA THR A 11 -26.41 26.71 -33.06
C THR A 11 -25.39 27.29 -32.09
N GLY A 12 -24.75 28.40 -32.41
CA GLY A 12 -23.77 29.06 -31.53
C GLY A 12 -24.28 29.31 -30.11
N PRO A 13 -25.51 29.89 -29.92
CA PRO A 13 -26.10 30.05 -28.59
C PRO A 13 -26.35 28.74 -27.84
N GLU A 14 -26.76 27.68 -28.55
CA GLU A 14 -26.96 26.34 -27.94
C GLU A 14 -25.64 25.72 -27.52
N ILE A 15 -24.58 25.86 -28.33
CA ILE A 15 -23.22 25.40 -27.97
C ILE A 15 -22.76 26.15 -26.73
N TYR A 16 -22.93 27.47 -26.65
CA TYR A 16 -22.54 28.26 -25.47
C TYR A 16 -23.30 27.82 -24.21
N ALA A 17 -24.61 27.69 -24.28
CA ALA A 17 -25.46 27.30 -23.17
C ALA A 17 -25.06 25.90 -22.62
N LYS A 18 -24.84 24.95 -23.53
CA LYS A 18 -24.42 23.60 -23.18
C LYS A 18 -22.99 23.57 -22.62
N ALA A 19 -22.07 24.29 -23.22
CA ALA A 19 -20.69 24.42 -22.76
C ALA A 19 -20.62 25.04 -21.36
N LYS A 20 -21.46 26.03 -21.07
CA LYS A 20 -21.54 26.64 -19.74
C LYS A 20 -22.04 25.68 -18.65
N SER A 21 -23.00 24.84 -18.98
CA SER A 21 -23.61 23.90 -17.99
C SER A 21 -22.87 22.56 -17.87
N ASP A 22 -22.10 22.15 -18.89
CA ASP A 22 -21.43 20.86 -18.95
C ASP A 22 -19.96 21.01 -19.34
N TRP A 23 -19.07 20.92 -18.35
CA TRP A 23 -17.64 21.03 -18.58
C TRP A 23 -17.07 19.90 -19.46
N LYS A 24 -17.68 18.71 -19.45
CA LYS A 24 -17.26 17.59 -20.29
C LYS A 24 -17.55 17.85 -21.76
N PHE A 25 -18.72 18.44 -22.02
CA PHE A 25 -19.08 18.92 -23.35
C PHE A 25 -18.15 20.06 -23.78
N TYR A 26 -17.93 21.07 -22.91
CA TYR A 26 -17.00 22.17 -23.19
C TYR A 26 -15.61 21.64 -23.55
N ALA A 27 -15.04 20.75 -22.75
CA ALA A 27 -13.72 20.18 -23.02
C ALA A 27 -13.68 19.51 -24.40
N SER A 28 -14.67 18.68 -24.73
CA SER A 28 -14.64 17.83 -25.93
C SER A 28 -15.04 18.58 -27.20
N ALA A 29 -15.94 19.57 -27.11
CA ALA A 29 -16.47 20.29 -28.25
C ALA A 29 -15.77 21.62 -28.50
N CYS A 30 -15.20 22.24 -27.46
CA CYS A 30 -14.71 23.62 -27.56
C CYS A 30 -13.19 23.76 -27.42
N LEU A 31 -12.49 22.72 -26.93
CA LEU A 31 -11.03 22.75 -26.71
C LEU A 31 -10.27 21.87 -27.69
N SER A 32 -9.04 22.28 -27.97
CA SER A 32 -8.08 21.47 -28.71
C SER A 32 -6.81 21.25 -27.88
N ILE A 33 -6.30 20.03 -27.95
CA ILE A 33 -5.08 19.63 -27.24
C ILE A 33 -4.05 19.06 -28.21
N LEU A 34 -2.79 19.06 -27.82
CA LEU A 34 -1.73 18.40 -28.56
C LEU A 34 -1.91 16.87 -28.47
N ASN A 35 -2.11 16.24 -29.61
CA ASN A 35 -2.09 14.79 -29.74
C ASN A 35 -0.63 14.33 -29.76
N ARG A 36 -0.22 13.58 -28.73
CA ARG A 36 1.17 13.12 -28.58
C ARG A 36 1.62 12.12 -29.64
N ALA A 37 0.71 11.35 -30.18
CA ALA A 37 1.04 10.37 -31.21
C ALA A 37 1.34 11.02 -32.57
N THR A 38 0.68 12.14 -32.88
CA THR A 38 0.80 12.83 -34.18
C THR A 38 1.60 14.13 -34.11
N GLY A 39 1.83 14.68 -32.91
CA GLY A 39 2.43 16.01 -32.72
C GLY A 39 1.51 17.17 -33.17
N GLN A 40 0.27 16.91 -33.56
CA GLN A 40 -0.66 17.92 -34.05
C GLN A 40 -1.73 18.26 -33.00
N ARG A 41 -2.23 19.48 -33.03
CA ARG A 41 -3.39 19.88 -32.23
C ARG A 41 -4.67 19.37 -32.88
N GLY A 42 -5.56 18.89 -32.05
CA GLY A 42 -6.88 18.42 -32.48
C GLY A 42 -7.90 18.48 -31.34
N PRO A 43 -9.18 18.18 -31.61
CA PRO A 43 -10.24 18.22 -30.60
C PRO A 43 -9.87 17.38 -29.34
N PHE A 44 -10.23 17.88 -28.19
CA PHE A 44 -10.00 17.15 -26.95
C PHE A 44 -10.89 15.90 -26.86
N LYS A 45 -10.38 14.78 -27.27
CA LYS A 45 -11.04 13.49 -27.09
C LYS A 45 -10.50 12.83 -25.81
N PRO A 46 -11.34 12.64 -24.77
CA PRO A 46 -10.87 11.99 -23.54
C PRO A 46 -10.48 10.54 -23.83
N ASN A 47 -9.34 10.15 -23.29
CA ASN A 47 -8.90 8.76 -23.32
C ASN A 47 -9.70 7.91 -22.29
N PRO A 48 -9.57 6.56 -22.29
CA PRO A 48 -10.28 5.69 -21.35
C PRO A 48 -10.02 6.03 -19.89
N VAL A 49 -8.79 6.45 -19.54
CA VAL A 49 -8.40 6.83 -18.18
C VAL A 49 -9.13 8.09 -17.72
N GLN A 50 -9.14 9.13 -18.56
CA GLN A 50 -9.86 10.37 -18.30
C GLN A 50 -11.37 10.11 -18.20
N SER A 51 -11.90 9.30 -19.10
CA SER A 51 -13.31 8.88 -19.06
C SER A 51 -13.67 8.17 -17.76
N PHE A 52 -12.82 7.25 -17.30
CA PHE A 52 -12.99 6.59 -16.03
C PHE A 52 -12.96 7.57 -14.84
N LEU A 53 -11.95 8.47 -14.77
CA LEU A 53 -11.86 9.46 -13.70
C LEU A 53 -13.09 10.38 -13.62
N ARG A 54 -13.68 10.70 -14.76
CA ARG A 54 -14.90 11.53 -14.86
C ARG A 54 -16.14 10.83 -14.28
N THR A 55 -16.12 9.49 -14.09
CA THR A 55 -17.24 8.74 -13.49
C THR A 55 -17.20 8.73 -11.97
N ILE A 56 -16.06 9.06 -11.35
CA ILE A 56 -15.88 8.97 -9.91
C ILE A 56 -16.43 10.20 -9.20
N PRO A 57 -17.52 10.07 -8.41
CA PRO A 57 -18.21 11.20 -7.78
C PRO A 57 -17.55 11.59 -6.45
N ALA A 58 -16.27 12.00 -6.49
CA ALA A 58 -15.55 12.46 -5.31
C ALA A 58 -15.09 13.91 -5.49
N ARG A 59 -15.31 14.75 -4.47
CA ARG A 59 -14.85 16.15 -4.46
C ARG A 59 -13.33 16.23 -4.35
N PHE A 60 -12.74 15.37 -3.52
CA PHE A 60 -11.30 15.30 -3.32
C PHE A 60 -10.79 13.93 -3.82
N LYS A 61 -9.90 13.97 -4.79
CA LYS A 61 -9.32 12.77 -5.41
C LYS A 61 -7.82 12.73 -5.19
N ARG A 62 -7.31 11.62 -4.70
CA ARG A 62 -5.88 11.33 -4.69
C ARG A 62 -5.59 10.26 -5.72
N VAL A 63 -4.82 10.62 -6.74
CA VAL A 63 -4.59 9.79 -7.93
C VAL A 63 -3.15 9.36 -8.01
N LEU A 64 -2.91 8.09 -7.74
CA LEU A 64 -1.65 7.42 -8.02
C LEU A 64 -1.74 6.82 -9.44
N LYS A 65 -0.83 7.18 -10.31
CA LYS A 65 -0.94 6.87 -11.73
C LYS A 65 0.38 6.44 -12.36
N ALA A 66 0.29 5.70 -13.46
CA ALA A 66 1.43 5.59 -14.36
C ALA A 66 1.70 6.94 -15.08
N ARG A 67 2.89 7.09 -15.63
CA ARG A 67 3.26 8.29 -16.41
C ARG A 67 2.31 8.54 -17.58
N LYS A 68 2.12 9.81 -17.94
CA LYS A 68 1.47 10.28 -19.17
C LYS A 68 0.00 9.83 -19.39
N MET A 69 -0.72 9.50 -18.33
CA MET A 69 -2.13 9.07 -18.38
C MET A 69 -3.13 10.17 -18.73
N GLY A 70 -2.68 11.42 -18.88
CA GLY A 70 -3.53 12.55 -19.29
C GLY A 70 -4.35 13.20 -18.18
N VAL A 71 -4.16 12.81 -16.92
CA VAL A 71 -4.91 13.32 -15.75
C VAL A 71 -4.79 14.83 -15.62
N SER A 72 -3.57 15.37 -15.65
CA SER A 72 -3.33 16.83 -15.56
C SER A 72 -4.06 17.60 -16.66
N THR A 73 -4.07 17.09 -17.90
CA THR A 73 -4.75 17.73 -19.04
C THR A 73 -6.26 17.82 -18.81
N ASP A 74 -6.86 16.74 -18.31
CA ASP A 74 -8.30 16.69 -18.02
C ASP A 74 -8.68 17.65 -16.89
N ARG A 75 -7.86 17.70 -15.83
CA ARG A 75 -8.10 18.61 -14.72
C ARG A 75 -7.93 20.08 -15.11
N ILE A 76 -6.93 20.42 -15.90
CA ILE A 76 -6.74 21.78 -16.42
C ILE A 76 -7.98 22.24 -17.22
N ALA A 77 -8.53 21.39 -18.08
CA ALA A 77 -9.76 21.73 -18.83
C ALA A 77 -10.96 21.98 -17.89
N TYR A 78 -11.10 21.19 -16.84
CA TYR A 78 -12.11 21.40 -15.81
C TYR A 78 -11.92 22.72 -15.07
N ASP A 79 -10.70 23.04 -14.63
CA ASP A 79 -10.41 24.28 -13.89
C ASP A 79 -10.59 25.53 -14.76
N ILE A 80 -10.22 25.47 -16.05
CA ILE A 80 -10.50 26.54 -17.03
C ILE A 80 -12.02 26.73 -17.17
N HIS A 81 -12.78 25.65 -17.30
CA HIS A 81 -14.24 25.74 -17.39
C HIS A 81 -14.83 26.42 -16.14
N LYS A 82 -14.43 26.01 -14.94
CA LYS A 82 -14.88 26.63 -13.70
C LYS A 82 -14.61 28.12 -13.67
N CYS A 83 -13.38 28.54 -13.98
CA CYS A 83 -13.02 29.95 -14.00
C CYS A 83 -13.74 30.76 -15.11
N ALA A 84 -13.98 30.15 -16.25
CA ALA A 84 -14.61 30.84 -17.38
C ALA A 84 -16.11 31.07 -17.17
N PHE A 85 -16.83 30.11 -16.60
CA PHE A 85 -18.30 30.10 -16.57
C PHE A 85 -18.91 30.28 -15.18
N GLU A 86 -18.13 30.18 -14.11
CA GLU A 86 -18.55 30.44 -12.72
C GLU A 86 -17.88 31.73 -12.21
N LYS A 87 -18.55 32.44 -11.33
CA LYS A 87 -18.02 33.69 -10.74
C LYS A 87 -17.11 33.37 -9.56
N ASP A 88 -16.14 34.26 -9.36
CA ASP A 88 -15.29 34.31 -8.14
C ASP A 88 -14.61 32.98 -7.80
N GLN A 89 -14.21 32.24 -8.84
CA GLN A 89 -13.43 31.03 -8.67
C GLN A 89 -11.95 31.36 -8.47
N HIS A 90 -11.38 30.85 -7.38
CA HIS A 90 -9.96 30.90 -7.11
C HIS A 90 -9.40 29.48 -7.18
N ARG A 91 -8.86 29.14 -8.32
CA ARG A 91 -8.35 27.78 -8.59
C ARG A 91 -6.83 27.79 -8.67
N LEU A 92 -6.20 26.75 -8.12
CA LEU A 92 -4.76 26.64 -8.03
C LEU A 92 -4.26 25.40 -8.78
N LEU A 93 -3.22 25.58 -9.61
CA LEU A 93 -2.39 24.48 -10.12
C LEU A 93 -1.01 24.62 -9.48
N ILE A 94 -0.62 23.67 -8.66
CA ILE A 94 0.67 23.68 -7.98
C ILE A 94 1.54 22.57 -8.53
N CYS A 95 2.73 22.93 -8.95
CA CYS A 95 3.72 22.06 -9.55
C CYS A 95 4.93 21.88 -8.61
N GLN A 96 5.76 20.90 -8.91
CA GLN A 96 6.96 20.57 -8.16
C GLN A 96 7.94 21.74 -8.05
N ASP A 97 8.27 22.37 -9.18
CA ASP A 97 9.27 23.42 -9.31
C ASP A 97 8.86 24.50 -10.32
N TRP A 98 9.72 25.50 -10.49
CA TRP A 98 9.46 26.63 -11.40
C TRP A 98 9.44 26.21 -12.87
N ASP A 99 10.29 25.29 -13.27
CA ASP A 99 10.35 24.82 -14.66
C ASP A 99 9.07 24.07 -15.01
N ALA A 100 8.64 23.16 -14.15
CA ALA A 100 7.35 22.47 -14.29
C ALA A 100 6.19 23.45 -14.31
N THR A 101 6.18 24.50 -13.48
CA THR A 101 5.18 25.56 -13.44
C THR A 101 5.12 26.31 -14.77
N SER A 102 6.28 26.73 -15.31
CA SER A 102 6.38 27.44 -16.58
C SER A 102 5.88 26.57 -17.75
N ILE A 103 6.25 25.28 -17.78
CA ILE A 103 5.79 24.33 -18.78
C ILE A 103 4.26 24.15 -18.70
N GLN A 104 3.70 23.97 -17.50
CA GLN A 104 2.25 23.81 -17.34
C GLN A 104 1.49 25.05 -17.82
N LEU A 105 1.96 26.26 -17.45
CA LEU A 105 1.31 27.49 -17.86
C LEU A 105 1.43 27.70 -19.37
N LYS A 106 2.65 27.69 -19.92
CA LYS A 106 2.93 28.10 -21.30
C LYS A 106 2.57 27.04 -22.33
N GLU A 107 2.70 25.76 -22.01
CA GLU A 107 2.50 24.68 -22.99
C GLU A 107 1.15 23.98 -22.87
N ARG A 108 0.42 24.16 -21.74
CA ARG A 108 -0.87 23.50 -21.51
C ARG A 108 -2.00 24.49 -21.24
N VAL A 109 -1.91 25.32 -20.18
CA VAL A 109 -3.00 26.20 -19.77
C VAL A 109 -3.27 27.24 -20.85
N VAL A 110 -2.26 28.03 -21.26
CA VAL A 110 -2.41 29.10 -22.25
C VAL A 110 -2.88 28.54 -23.59
N PRO A 111 -2.23 27.55 -24.21
CA PRO A 111 -2.68 27.02 -25.50
C PRO A 111 -4.07 26.36 -25.44
N MET A 112 -4.49 25.84 -24.29
CA MET A 112 -5.85 25.28 -24.13
C MET A 112 -6.88 26.40 -24.12
N ILE A 113 -6.62 27.55 -23.46
CA ILE A 113 -7.47 28.73 -23.45
C ILE A 113 -7.57 29.33 -24.84
N GLU A 114 -6.43 29.51 -25.53
CA GLU A 114 -6.38 30.04 -26.89
C GLU A 114 -7.09 29.16 -27.92
N SER A 115 -7.13 27.86 -27.69
CA SER A 115 -7.83 26.91 -28.58
C SER A 115 -9.34 26.89 -28.40
N SER A 116 -9.88 27.59 -27.38
CA SER A 116 -11.32 27.60 -27.13
C SER A 116 -12.08 28.28 -28.24
N ILE A 117 -13.04 27.56 -28.83
CA ILE A 117 -13.95 28.17 -29.85
C ILE A 117 -14.91 29.18 -29.23
N ILE A 118 -15.08 29.19 -27.92
CA ILE A 118 -15.81 30.19 -27.16
C ILE A 118 -14.81 31.23 -26.67
N PRO A 119 -14.93 32.50 -27.05
CA PRO A 119 -14.06 33.57 -26.55
C PRO A 119 -14.20 33.71 -25.03
N LEU A 120 -13.13 33.45 -24.30
CA LEU A 120 -13.15 33.48 -22.83
C LEU A 120 -12.84 34.86 -22.25
N GLY A 121 -12.32 35.80 -23.05
CA GLY A 121 -11.87 37.11 -22.57
C GLY A 121 -10.78 37.07 -21.51
N ALA A 122 -10.06 35.95 -21.45
CA ALA A 122 -9.06 35.70 -20.43
C ALA A 122 -7.80 36.53 -20.62
N LYS A 123 -7.25 37.09 -19.54
CA LYS A 123 -5.98 37.81 -19.52
C LYS A 123 -4.89 36.94 -18.90
N ILE A 124 -3.86 36.62 -19.65
CA ILE A 124 -2.72 35.88 -19.22
C ILE A 124 -1.81 36.80 -18.37
N THR A 125 -1.35 36.31 -17.22
CA THR A 125 -0.40 36.97 -16.33
C THR A 125 0.84 36.10 -16.14
N GLU A 126 1.83 36.59 -15.43
CA GLU A 126 3.07 35.84 -15.13
C GLU A 126 2.79 34.56 -14.33
N ASP A 127 1.80 34.59 -13.43
CA ASP A 127 1.48 33.56 -12.47
C ASP A 127 0.11 32.89 -12.69
N GLY A 128 -0.49 33.06 -13.88
CA GLY A 128 -1.77 32.43 -14.19
C GLY A 128 -2.66 33.19 -15.18
N VAL A 129 -3.95 33.13 -14.91
CA VAL A 129 -4.97 33.66 -15.82
C VAL A 129 -6.11 34.33 -15.06
N LEU A 130 -6.51 35.52 -15.51
CA LEU A 130 -7.66 36.26 -15.00
C LEU A 130 -8.82 36.19 -16.00
N PHE A 131 -10.02 35.93 -15.51
CA PHE A 131 -11.23 35.81 -16.32
C PHE A 131 -12.19 36.98 -16.04
N PRO A 132 -13.00 37.39 -17.02
CA PRO A 132 -14.01 38.45 -16.85
C PRO A 132 -15.05 38.13 -15.77
N SER A 133 -15.23 36.88 -15.39
CA SER A 133 -16.08 36.41 -14.30
C SER A 133 -15.62 36.84 -12.89
N GLY A 134 -14.44 37.49 -12.76
CA GLY A 134 -13.75 37.73 -11.49
C GLY A 134 -12.88 36.59 -11.05
N SER A 135 -12.96 35.45 -11.75
CA SER A 135 -12.24 34.22 -11.39
C SER A 135 -10.77 34.29 -11.76
N ARG A 136 -9.96 33.51 -11.02
CA ARG A 136 -8.50 33.43 -11.22
C ARG A 136 -8.05 31.98 -11.24
N TYR A 137 -7.20 31.65 -12.19
CA TYR A 137 -6.52 30.36 -12.25
C TYR A 137 -5.02 30.58 -12.07
N TYR A 138 -4.54 30.33 -10.88
CA TYR A 138 -3.13 30.48 -10.52
C TYR A 138 -2.35 29.22 -10.89
N VAL A 139 -1.12 29.42 -11.36
CA VAL A 139 -0.15 28.36 -11.59
C VAL A 139 1.11 28.70 -10.79
N GLY A 140 1.51 27.83 -9.89
CA GLY A 140 2.62 28.09 -8.99
C GLY A 140 3.40 26.85 -8.57
N THR A 141 4.48 27.06 -7.80
CA THR A 141 5.34 26.02 -7.30
C THR A 141 5.05 25.72 -5.83
N ALA A 142 5.32 24.48 -5.40
CA ALA A 142 5.20 24.03 -4.02
C ALA A 142 6.08 24.85 -3.04
N GLY A 143 7.26 25.32 -3.47
CA GLY A 143 8.15 26.17 -2.67
C GLY A 143 7.72 27.62 -2.50
N ALA A 144 6.66 28.10 -3.17
CA ALA A 144 6.27 29.49 -3.14
C ALA A 144 5.51 29.84 -1.85
N LYS A 145 6.12 30.69 -1.01
CA LYS A 145 5.55 31.12 0.30
C LYS A 145 4.19 31.83 0.19
N LYS A 146 3.85 32.43 -0.96
CA LYS A 146 2.61 33.21 -1.15
C LYS A 146 1.32 32.35 -1.09
N PHE A 147 1.40 31.04 -1.27
CA PHE A 147 0.23 30.16 -1.22
C PHE A 147 -0.06 29.58 0.16
N ARG A 148 0.77 29.86 1.16
CA ARG A 148 0.68 29.25 2.48
C ARG A 148 -0.38 29.85 3.40
N ARG A 149 -0.88 31.08 3.16
CA ARG A 149 -1.89 31.73 4.04
C ARG A 149 -2.65 32.85 3.30
N GLY A 150 -3.97 32.92 3.49
CA GLY A 150 -4.78 34.12 3.29
C GLY A 150 -5.51 34.27 1.97
N SER A 151 -5.70 33.23 1.18
CA SER A 151 -6.57 33.27 -0.02
C SER A 151 -7.63 32.20 0.07
N ASP A 152 -8.89 32.57 -0.12
CA ASP A 152 -10.00 31.64 -0.27
C ASP A 152 -9.78 30.79 -1.52
N VAL A 153 -9.73 29.47 -1.37
CA VAL A 153 -9.50 28.50 -2.45
C VAL A 153 -10.79 27.79 -2.77
N THR A 154 -11.26 27.88 -4.03
CA THR A 154 -12.44 27.14 -4.50
C THR A 154 -12.08 25.81 -5.16
N GLY A 155 -10.80 25.60 -5.49
CA GLY A 155 -10.31 24.32 -5.95
C GLY A 155 -8.82 24.30 -6.22
N TYR A 156 -8.23 23.11 -6.15
CA TYR A 156 -6.81 22.93 -6.38
C TYR A 156 -6.49 21.67 -7.22
N HIS A 157 -5.33 21.74 -7.83
CA HIS A 157 -4.71 20.66 -8.57
C HIS A 157 -3.24 20.58 -8.16
N PHE A 158 -2.89 19.58 -7.37
CA PHE A 158 -1.51 19.24 -7.07
C PHE A 158 -1.02 18.25 -8.12
N THR A 159 0.02 18.60 -8.85
CA THR A 159 0.61 17.74 -9.88
C THR A 159 2.00 17.30 -9.47
N GLU A 160 2.25 15.99 -9.58
CA GLU A 160 3.48 15.29 -9.19
C GLU A 160 3.88 15.57 -7.72
N SER A 161 2.87 15.56 -6.82
CA SER A 161 3.03 15.93 -5.41
C SER A 161 3.98 15.02 -4.63
N ALA A 162 4.13 13.74 -5.00
CA ALA A 162 5.12 12.85 -4.39
C ALA A 162 6.58 13.29 -4.61
N HIS A 163 6.82 14.21 -5.57
CA HIS A 163 8.14 14.72 -5.88
C HIS A 163 8.42 16.11 -5.27
N TRP A 164 7.54 16.60 -4.39
CA TRP A 164 7.72 17.91 -3.75
C TRP A 164 8.65 17.82 -2.55
N ASP A 165 9.60 18.75 -2.49
CA ASP A 165 10.55 18.86 -1.35
C ASP A 165 9.87 19.42 -0.09
N ASP A 166 8.81 20.24 -0.25
CA ASP A 166 8.08 20.89 0.84
C ASP A 166 6.59 20.49 0.80
N PRO A 167 6.19 19.43 1.50
CA PRO A 167 4.79 18.99 1.54
C PRO A 167 3.89 19.85 2.45
N GLU A 168 4.43 20.76 3.27
CA GLU A 168 3.62 21.61 4.18
C GLU A 168 2.67 22.54 3.41
N VAL A 169 3.00 22.87 2.16
CA VAL A 169 2.15 23.67 1.29
C VAL A 169 0.80 23.01 1.02
N ILE A 170 0.76 21.67 1.01
CA ILE A 170 -0.48 20.89 0.85
C ILE A 170 -1.47 21.24 1.95
N THR A 171 -1.04 21.10 3.22
CA THR A 171 -1.85 21.43 4.39
C THR A 171 -2.31 22.90 4.35
N GLY A 172 -1.40 23.84 4.03
CA GLY A 172 -1.73 25.25 3.95
C GLY A 172 -2.82 25.59 2.92
N ILE A 173 -2.83 24.92 1.76
CA ILE A 173 -3.87 25.11 0.74
C ILE A 173 -5.17 24.42 1.15
N GLU A 174 -5.07 23.23 1.72
CA GLU A 174 -6.24 22.46 2.18
C GLU A 174 -7.04 23.19 3.26
N GLU A 175 -6.35 23.89 4.17
CA GLU A 175 -6.97 24.71 5.20
C GLU A 175 -7.55 26.04 4.65
N ALA A 176 -7.05 26.52 3.51
CA ALA A 176 -7.59 27.69 2.83
C ALA A 176 -8.82 27.38 1.94
N CYS A 177 -9.23 26.12 1.84
CA CYS A 177 -10.35 25.70 1.01
C CYS A 177 -11.70 26.12 1.59
N LEU A 178 -12.52 26.73 0.76
CA LEU A 178 -13.92 27.03 1.07
C LEU A 178 -14.77 25.74 1.15
N GLU A 179 -15.91 25.81 1.83
CA GLU A 179 -16.81 24.65 2.01
C GLU A 179 -17.23 23.99 0.70
N GLY A 180 -17.34 24.69 -0.37
CA GLY A 180 -17.69 24.16 -1.70
C GLY A 180 -16.49 23.63 -2.52
N ALA A 181 -15.26 23.78 -2.03
CA ALA A 181 -14.05 23.47 -2.79
C ALA A 181 -13.93 22.01 -3.23
N ASP A 182 -13.24 21.79 -4.34
CA ASP A 182 -12.85 20.48 -4.84
C ASP A 182 -11.34 20.41 -5.08
N GLY A 183 -10.77 19.21 -5.05
CA GLY A 183 -9.31 19.05 -5.21
C GLY A 183 -8.91 17.74 -5.88
N ILE A 184 -7.80 17.80 -6.60
CA ILE A 184 -7.10 16.63 -7.08
C ILE A 184 -5.62 16.72 -6.71
N ASP A 185 -5.12 15.63 -6.19
CA ASP A 185 -3.71 15.38 -5.88
C ASP A 185 -3.26 14.21 -6.75
N GLU A 186 -2.44 14.45 -7.78
CA GLU A 186 -2.08 13.43 -8.77
C GLU A 186 -0.57 13.35 -8.97
N THR A 187 -0.05 12.11 -8.95
CA THR A 187 1.39 11.86 -9.04
C THR A 187 1.72 10.46 -9.56
N THR A 188 2.91 10.29 -10.11
CA THR A 188 3.63 9.02 -10.06
C THR A 188 4.20 8.84 -8.66
N ALA A 189 4.48 7.59 -8.26
CA ALA A 189 5.08 7.35 -6.95
C ALA A 189 6.53 7.85 -6.90
N ASN A 190 6.98 8.20 -5.70
CA ASN A 190 8.37 8.54 -5.41
C ASN A 190 8.78 7.92 -4.07
N GLY A 191 8.84 6.58 -4.05
CA GLY A 191 9.12 5.82 -2.83
C GLY A 191 8.05 6.04 -1.74
N GLN A 192 8.41 5.74 -0.50
CA GLN A 192 7.50 5.82 0.64
C GLN A 192 7.69 7.13 1.42
N ASN A 193 7.25 8.21 0.83
CA ASN A 193 7.32 9.56 1.37
C ASN A 193 5.96 10.05 1.94
N HIS A 194 5.80 11.35 2.10
CA HIS A 194 4.56 11.99 2.57
C HIS A 194 3.32 11.60 1.75
N PHE A 195 3.46 11.40 0.43
CA PHE A 195 2.34 10.96 -0.41
C PHE A 195 1.95 9.52 -0.08
N TYR A 196 2.91 8.61 0.12
CA TYR A 196 2.65 7.24 0.55
C TYR A 196 1.93 7.20 1.91
N ALA A 197 2.41 7.95 2.90
CA ALA A 197 1.75 8.03 4.21
C ALA A 197 0.30 8.49 4.09
N SER A 198 0.06 9.51 3.25
CA SER A 198 -1.30 10.00 2.94
C SER A 198 -2.13 9.00 2.15
N TRP A 199 -1.51 8.25 1.22
CA TRP A 199 -2.17 7.16 0.49
C TRP A 199 -2.64 6.06 1.44
N MET A 200 -1.79 5.64 2.38
CA MET A 200 -2.11 4.59 3.36
C MET A 200 -3.24 5.02 4.31
N ARG A 201 -3.29 6.29 4.74
CA ARG A 201 -4.45 6.82 5.49
C ARG A 201 -5.74 6.68 4.68
N GLY A 202 -5.72 7.06 3.40
CA GLY A 202 -6.86 6.92 2.51
C GLY A 202 -7.28 5.45 2.29
N GLN A 203 -6.36 4.49 2.29
CA GLN A 203 -6.67 3.05 2.23
C GLN A 203 -7.43 2.56 3.47
N ARG A 204 -7.18 3.16 4.62
CA ARG A 204 -7.92 2.88 5.86
C ARG A 204 -9.26 3.63 5.96
N GLY A 205 -9.60 4.42 4.92
CA GLY A 205 -10.82 5.25 4.93
C GLY A 205 -10.71 6.53 5.76
N GLU A 206 -9.49 6.95 6.09
CA GLU A 206 -9.20 8.15 6.86
C GLU A 206 -9.05 9.37 5.93
N GLY A 207 -9.55 10.53 6.40
CA GLY A 207 -9.42 11.79 5.68
C GLY A 207 -10.44 11.99 4.54
N ARG A 208 -10.27 13.10 3.81
CA ARG A 208 -11.23 13.59 2.79
C ARG A 208 -11.06 12.99 1.39
N TYR A 209 -9.90 12.36 1.11
CA TYR A 209 -9.57 11.93 -0.24
C TYR A 209 -10.11 10.55 -0.59
N LYS A 210 -10.64 10.45 -1.80
CA LYS A 210 -10.85 9.15 -2.47
C LYS A 210 -9.58 8.75 -3.20
N ASN A 211 -8.92 7.69 -2.75
CA ASN A 211 -7.77 7.11 -3.45
C ASN A 211 -8.21 6.44 -4.76
N ILE A 212 -7.47 6.71 -5.83
CA ILE A 212 -7.72 6.19 -7.17
C ILE A 212 -6.38 5.75 -7.74
N PHE A 213 -6.26 4.48 -8.07
CA PHE A 213 -5.09 3.94 -8.73
C PHE A 213 -5.34 3.74 -10.22
N LEU A 214 -4.40 4.16 -11.06
CA LEU A 214 -4.47 4.07 -12.52
C LEU A 214 -3.25 3.27 -13.03
N PRO A 215 -3.37 1.95 -13.21
CA PRO A 215 -2.30 1.12 -13.74
C PRO A 215 -2.00 1.46 -15.20
N TRP A 216 -0.75 1.22 -15.62
CA TRP A 216 -0.28 1.59 -16.95
C TRP A 216 -1.15 1.00 -18.09
N PHE A 217 -1.60 -0.21 -17.93
CA PHE A 217 -2.35 -0.94 -18.97
C PHE A 217 -3.79 -0.42 -19.19
N MET A 218 -4.26 0.53 -18.38
CA MET A 218 -5.53 1.22 -18.65
C MET A 218 -5.44 2.16 -19.86
N ASP A 219 -4.24 2.63 -20.24
CA ASP A 219 -4.08 3.44 -21.43
C ASP A 219 -3.83 2.53 -22.65
N PRO A 220 -4.73 2.53 -23.64
CA PRO A 220 -4.61 1.70 -24.83
C PRO A 220 -3.39 2.03 -25.71
N GLN A 221 -2.72 3.15 -25.47
CA GLN A 221 -1.48 3.50 -26.17
C GLN A 221 -0.27 2.69 -25.72
N TYR A 222 -0.34 2.03 -24.54
CA TYR A 222 0.75 1.23 -24.01
C TYR A 222 0.72 -0.20 -24.56
N ARG A 223 0.92 -0.30 -25.88
CA ARG A 223 1.03 -1.57 -26.62
C ARG A 223 1.88 -1.40 -27.88
N ILE A 224 2.39 -2.50 -28.37
CA ILE A 224 3.05 -2.58 -29.67
C ILE A 224 2.13 -3.36 -30.59
N PRO A 225 1.48 -2.70 -31.58
CA PRO A 225 0.60 -3.41 -32.52
C PRO A 225 1.33 -4.54 -33.24
N GLY A 226 0.75 -5.76 -33.20
CA GLY A 226 1.37 -6.95 -33.76
C GLY A 226 2.57 -7.48 -32.97
N GLY A 227 2.86 -6.91 -31.79
CA GLY A 227 3.92 -7.38 -30.90
C GLY A 227 3.63 -8.79 -30.42
N LEU A 228 4.53 -9.71 -30.72
CA LEU A 228 4.50 -11.09 -30.23
C LEU A 228 5.55 -11.25 -29.16
N LEU A 229 5.20 -12.00 -28.12
CA LEU A 229 6.18 -12.53 -27.18
C LEU A 229 6.60 -13.92 -27.69
N ASP A 230 7.88 -14.07 -27.96
CA ASP A 230 8.43 -15.35 -28.43
C ASP A 230 8.09 -16.51 -27.47
N MET A 231 8.16 -16.24 -26.16
CA MET A 231 7.69 -17.15 -25.11
C MET A 231 7.30 -16.31 -23.87
N PRO A 232 6.04 -16.36 -23.38
CA PRO A 232 5.67 -15.76 -22.11
C PRO A 232 6.46 -16.38 -20.96
N THR A 233 7.14 -15.53 -20.19
CA THR A 233 7.78 -15.96 -18.94
C THR A 233 6.72 -16.33 -17.91
N GLU A 234 7.10 -16.99 -16.82
CA GLU A 234 6.17 -17.23 -15.70
C GLU A 234 5.61 -15.93 -15.12
N GLN A 235 6.40 -14.86 -15.15
CA GLN A 235 5.91 -13.53 -14.74
C GLN A 235 4.85 -12.98 -15.70
N ASP A 236 5.04 -13.13 -17.02
CA ASP A 236 4.03 -12.71 -17.99
C ASP A 236 2.73 -13.49 -17.87
N LYS A 237 2.81 -14.81 -17.70
CA LYS A 237 1.63 -15.66 -17.47
C LYS A 237 0.83 -15.19 -16.26
N ARG A 238 1.51 -14.83 -15.17
CA ARG A 238 0.87 -14.28 -13.96
C ARG A 238 0.22 -12.93 -14.21
N LEU A 239 0.85 -12.04 -14.98
CA LEU A 239 0.26 -10.74 -15.36
C LEU A 239 -0.96 -10.93 -16.26
N ILE A 240 -0.92 -11.88 -17.21
CA ILE A 240 -2.07 -12.24 -18.03
C ILE A 240 -3.22 -12.75 -17.14
N GLU A 241 -2.94 -13.68 -16.24
CA GLU A 241 -3.95 -14.26 -15.35
C GLU A 241 -4.54 -13.22 -14.38
N ALA A 242 -3.70 -12.36 -13.82
CA ALA A 242 -4.13 -11.38 -12.82
C ALA A 242 -4.89 -10.19 -13.40
N TYR A 243 -4.51 -9.70 -14.59
CA TYR A 243 -4.97 -8.44 -15.15
C TYR A 243 -5.52 -8.55 -16.57
N GLY A 244 -5.50 -9.72 -17.18
CA GLY A 244 -5.99 -9.93 -18.56
C GLY A 244 -5.14 -9.22 -19.61
N LEU A 245 -3.82 -9.05 -19.38
CA LEU A 245 -2.93 -8.39 -20.32
C LEU A 245 -2.76 -9.23 -21.58
N ASP A 246 -2.74 -8.57 -22.73
CA ASP A 246 -2.45 -9.21 -24.00
C ASP A 246 -0.96 -9.17 -24.38
N HIS A 247 -0.59 -9.89 -25.44
CA HIS A 247 0.78 -9.98 -25.90
C HIS A 247 1.36 -8.63 -26.33
N GLU A 248 0.57 -7.74 -26.92
CA GLU A 248 1.00 -6.43 -27.37
C GLU A 248 1.35 -5.52 -26.21
N GLN A 249 0.57 -5.58 -25.12
CA GLN A 249 0.83 -4.84 -23.88
C GLN A 249 2.10 -5.36 -23.19
N LEU A 250 2.28 -6.66 -23.11
CA LEU A 250 3.46 -7.27 -22.52
C LEU A 250 4.72 -7.00 -23.34
N ALA A 251 4.62 -7.03 -24.69
CA ALA A 251 5.71 -6.65 -25.57
C ALA A 251 6.13 -5.19 -25.32
N TRP A 252 5.15 -4.28 -25.19
CA TRP A 252 5.42 -2.89 -24.86
C TRP A 252 6.11 -2.75 -23.49
N ALA A 253 5.61 -3.44 -22.47
CA ALA A 253 6.18 -3.35 -21.12
C ALA A 253 7.64 -3.84 -21.08
N ARG A 254 7.96 -4.93 -21.80
CA ARG A 254 9.33 -5.44 -21.91
C ARG A 254 10.24 -4.45 -22.64
N GLN A 255 9.82 -3.96 -23.81
CA GLN A 255 10.59 -2.98 -24.56
C GLN A 255 10.80 -1.72 -23.74
N LYS A 256 9.74 -1.18 -23.13
CA LYS A 256 9.81 0.03 -22.32
C LYS A 256 10.77 -0.11 -21.15
N ARG A 257 10.78 -1.26 -20.47
CA ARG A 257 11.72 -1.57 -19.40
C ARG A 257 13.16 -1.60 -19.90
N ASN A 258 13.40 -2.22 -21.05
CA ASN A 258 14.74 -2.29 -21.64
C ASN A 258 15.25 -0.93 -22.14
N ASP A 259 14.34 -0.04 -22.57
CA ASP A 259 14.68 1.30 -23.06
C ASP A 259 14.98 2.30 -21.91
N MET A 260 14.68 1.93 -20.66
CA MET A 260 14.96 2.77 -19.51
C MET A 260 16.43 2.65 -19.10
N SER A 261 17.06 3.78 -18.77
CA SER A 261 18.44 3.81 -18.24
C SER A 261 18.57 3.03 -16.92
N ASP A 262 17.51 3.03 -16.12
CA ASP A 262 17.35 2.16 -14.96
C ASP A 262 16.05 1.34 -15.11
N PRO A 263 16.13 0.06 -15.50
CA PRO A 263 14.98 -0.81 -15.64
C PRO A 263 14.19 -1.06 -14.35
N THR A 264 14.82 -0.83 -13.18
CA THR A 264 14.17 -1.04 -11.86
C THR A 264 13.09 -0.01 -11.60
N LEU A 265 13.22 1.19 -12.18
CA LEU A 265 12.22 2.26 -12.08
C LEU A 265 10.95 1.98 -12.89
N PHE A 266 10.91 0.92 -13.71
CA PHE A 266 9.73 0.61 -14.51
C PHE A 266 8.48 0.44 -13.64
N VAL A 267 8.57 -0.28 -12.54
CA VAL A 267 7.42 -0.53 -11.65
C VAL A 267 6.94 0.74 -10.92
N GLN A 268 7.83 1.69 -10.67
CA GLN A 268 7.49 2.99 -10.10
C GLN A 268 6.77 3.88 -11.12
N GLU A 269 7.31 3.93 -12.35
CA GLU A 269 6.83 4.81 -13.41
C GLU A 269 5.62 4.25 -14.17
N TYR A 270 5.54 2.92 -14.27
CA TYR A 270 4.49 2.18 -14.97
C TYR A 270 3.99 1.00 -14.13
N PRO A 271 3.40 1.29 -12.95
CA PRO A 271 2.94 0.24 -12.05
C PRO A 271 1.73 -0.51 -12.57
N ALA A 272 1.66 -1.82 -12.33
CA ALA A 272 0.47 -2.64 -12.51
C ALA A 272 -0.40 -2.68 -11.24
N THR A 273 0.22 -2.44 -10.06
CA THR A 273 -0.48 -2.32 -8.77
C THR A 273 -0.03 -1.05 -8.03
N TRP A 274 -0.88 -0.53 -7.14
CA TRP A 274 -0.50 0.64 -6.35
C TRP A 274 0.66 0.33 -5.40
N GLN A 275 0.74 -0.90 -4.93
CA GLN A 275 1.78 -1.34 -4.00
C GLN A 275 3.16 -1.30 -4.67
N GLU A 276 3.28 -1.89 -5.89
CA GLU A 276 4.56 -1.88 -6.59
C GLU A 276 5.02 -0.48 -7.01
N ALA A 277 4.08 0.46 -7.16
CA ALA A 277 4.40 1.84 -7.48
C ALA A 277 5.32 2.50 -6.42
N PHE A 278 5.11 2.16 -5.16
CA PHE A 278 5.87 2.71 -4.03
C PHE A 278 7.16 1.93 -3.71
N ILE A 279 7.50 0.93 -4.52
CA ILE A 279 8.79 0.26 -4.41
C ILE A 279 9.84 1.29 -4.79
N SER A 280 10.54 1.82 -3.78
CA SER A 280 11.71 2.64 -4.02
C SER A 280 12.76 1.81 -4.76
N SER A 281 13.72 2.45 -5.44
CA SER A 281 14.81 1.84 -6.20
C SER A 281 15.68 0.81 -5.44
N GLY A 282 15.34 0.51 -4.18
CA GLY A 282 15.92 -0.56 -3.38
C GLY A 282 15.44 -1.94 -3.87
N ARG A 283 16.36 -2.90 -3.94
CA ARG A 283 16.02 -4.31 -4.21
C ARG A 283 15.13 -4.83 -3.08
N MET A 284 13.91 -5.29 -3.39
CA MET A 284 13.05 -5.93 -2.39
C MET A 284 13.74 -7.15 -1.78
N VAL A 285 13.58 -7.32 -0.47
CA VAL A 285 14.05 -8.51 0.25
C VAL A 285 13.11 -9.69 -0.02
N PHE A 286 11.81 -9.45 -0.04
CA PHE A 286 10.78 -10.47 -0.24
C PHE A 286 10.28 -10.48 -1.69
N ASP A 287 10.04 -11.69 -2.22
CA ASP A 287 9.52 -11.86 -3.59
C ASP A 287 8.10 -11.32 -3.70
N TRP A 288 7.91 -10.30 -4.52
CA TRP A 288 6.62 -9.62 -4.71
C TRP A 288 5.50 -10.56 -5.17
N VAL A 289 5.82 -11.50 -6.06
CA VAL A 289 4.83 -12.42 -6.61
C VAL A 289 4.38 -13.40 -5.54
N ALA A 290 5.33 -13.91 -4.77
CA ALA A 290 5.02 -14.76 -3.63
C ALA A 290 4.15 -14.02 -2.60
N LEU A 291 4.48 -12.76 -2.26
CA LEU A 291 3.67 -11.94 -1.35
C LEU A 291 2.23 -11.76 -1.86
N THR A 292 2.05 -11.51 -3.16
CA THR A 292 0.71 -11.37 -3.75
C THR A 292 -0.09 -12.68 -3.66
N GLN A 293 0.57 -13.83 -3.82
CA GLN A 293 -0.10 -15.12 -3.66
C GLN A 293 -0.43 -15.44 -2.20
N HIS A 294 0.46 -15.06 -1.25
CA HIS A 294 0.16 -15.16 0.17
C HIS A 294 -1.04 -14.30 0.55
N GLU A 295 -1.08 -13.03 0.11
CA GLU A 295 -2.20 -12.12 0.40
C GLU A 295 -3.56 -12.66 -0.06
N ARG A 296 -3.62 -13.27 -1.25
CA ARG A 296 -4.85 -13.91 -1.75
C ARG A 296 -5.33 -15.08 -0.90
N ARG A 297 -4.45 -15.68 -0.11
CA ARG A 297 -4.74 -16.79 0.80
C ARG A 297 -5.02 -16.33 2.23
N CYS A 298 -4.72 -15.06 2.55
CA CYS A 298 -5.04 -14.50 3.86
C CYS A 298 -6.56 -14.49 4.06
N VAL A 299 -6.97 -14.90 5.24
CA VAL A 299 -8.36 -14.80 5.69
C VAL A 299 -8.46 -13.87 6.88
N ASP A 300 -9.64 -13.33 7.13
CA ASP A 300 -9.85 -12.52 8.33
C ASP A 300 -9.74 -13.41 9.59
N PRO A 301 -9.24 -12.87 10.72
CA PRO A 301 -9.11 -13.66 11.94
C PRO A 301 -10.50 -14.13 12.42
N ALA A 302 -10.56 -15.38 12.88
CA ALA A 302 -11.77 -15.93 13.46
C ALA A 302 -12.15 -15.19 14.77
N TRP A 303 -11.14 -14.63 15.45
CA TRP A 303 -11.29 -13.90 16.70
C TRP A 303 -10.39 -12.66 16.72
N ARG A 304 -10.92 -11.58 17.29
CA ARG A 304 -10.14 -10.41 17.67
C ARG A 304 -10.52 -9.99 19.08
N GLY A 305 -9.52 -9.68 19.92
CA GLY A 305 -9.78 -9.34 21.31
C GLY A 305 -8.51 -9.37 22.18
N TYR A 306 -8.63 -9.97 23.36
CA TYR A 306 -7.53 -10.14 24.32
C TYR A 306 -7.67 -11.45 25.10
N LEU A 307 -6.64 -11.83 25.84
CA LEU A 307 -6.63 -12.98 26.73
C LEU A 307 -6.90 -12.54 28.17
N ALA A 308 -7.92 -13.12 28.79
CA ALA A 308 -8.28 -12.87 30.18
C ALA A 308 -8.10 -14.11 31.05
N ASP A 309 -7.70 -13.89 32.30
CA ASP A 309 -7.63 -14.95 33.31
C ASP A 309 -9.05 -15.29 33.77
N LYS A 310 -9.44 -16.57 33.70
CA LYS A 310 -10.70 -17.10 34.23
C LYS A 310 -10.44 -18.24 35.21
N GLY A 311 -10.07 -17.87 36.42
CA GLY A 311 -9.65 -18.83 37.46
C GLY A 311 -8.34 -19.49 37.05
N GLU A 312 -8.33 -20.83 36.92
CA GLU A 312 -7.16 -21.59 36.50
C GLU A 312 -6.95 -21.67 34.98
N SER A 313 -7.81 -21.03 34.18
CA SER A 313 -7.75 -21.08 32.73
C SER A 313 -7.60 -19.68 32.10
N ILE A 314 -7.07 -19.66 30.88
CA ILE A 314 -6.98 -18.45 30.05
C ILE A 314 -8.04 -18.55 28.96
N ALA A 315 -8.85 -17.51 28.79
CA ALA A 315 -9.91 -17.46 27.81
C ALA A 315 -9.74 -16.26 26.85
N LEU A 316 -10.21 -16.45 25.61
CA LEU A 316 -10.34 -15.36 24.65
C LEU A 316 -11.58 -14.52 24.96
N GLU A 317 -11.38 -13.23 25.13
CA GLU A 317 -12.48 -12.24 25.23
C GLU A 317 -12.55 -11.41 23.97
N PRO A 318 -13.69 -11.47 23.23
CA PRO A 318 -13.86 -10.73 22.00
C PRO A 318 -13.87 -9.22 22.23
N LYS A 319 -13.15 -8.48 21.38
CA LYS A 319 -13.17 -7.03 21.33
C LYS A 319 -12.82 -6.59 19.92
N GLU A 320 -13.67 -5.81 19.25
CA GLU A 320 -13.49 -5.45 17.84
C GLU A 320 -12.18 -4.71 17.58
N ASP A 321 -11.78 -3.81 18.48
CA ASP A 321 -10.52 -3.07 18.48
C ASP A 321 -9.37 -3.77 19.24
N GLY A 322 -9.54 -5.08 19.54
CA GLY A 322 -8.55 -5.87 20.26
C GLY A 322 -7.26 -6.07 19.46
N ARG A 323 -6.14 -6.08 20.18
CA ARG A 323 -4.79 -6.19 19.59
C ARG A 323 -4.37 -7.62 19.26
N LEU A 324 -5.08 -8.62 19.76
CA LEU A 324 -4.86 -10.04 19.47
C LEU A 324 -5.81 -10.48 18.36
N SER A 325 -5.23 -10.95 17.26
CA SER A 325 -5.93 -11.64 16.18
C SER A 325 -5.64 -13.15 16.27
N VAL A 326 -6.69 -13.97 16.23
CA VAL A 326 -6.58 -15.43 16.28
C VAL A 326 -7.28 -16.01 15.05
N TRP A 327 -6.55 -16.76 14.25
CA TRP A 327 -7.08 -17.50 13.09
C TRP A 327 -7.44 -18.93 13.45
N GLU A 328 -6.61 -19.57 14.29
CA GLU A 328 -6.85 -20.93 14.75
C GLU A 328 -6.53 -21.04 16.25
N GLY A 329 -7.43 -21.65 17.01
CA GLY A 329 -7.19 -21.96 18.42
C GLY A 329 -6.17 -23.08 18.61
N PRO A 330 -5.71 -23.31 19.86
CA PRO A 330 -4.74 -24.36 20.14
C PRO A 330 -5.32 -25.76 19.88
N ILE A 331 -4.55 -26.59 19.16
CA ILE A 331 -4.88 -27.99 18.92
C ILE A 331 -4.10 -28.84 19.95
N PRO A 332 -4.74 -29.76 20.67
CA PRO A 332 -4.03 -30.61 21.64
C PRO A 332 -2.86 -31.33 21.02
N ARG A 333 -1.72 -31.35 21.74
CA ARG A 333 -0.44 -31.97 21.34
C ARG A 333 0.30 -31.29 20.18
N HIS A 334 -0.21 -30.22 19.61
CA HIS A 334 0.56 -29.40 18.68
C HIS A 334 1.61 -28.59 19.46
N VAL A 335 2.75 -28.39 18.81
CA VAL A 335 3.87 -27.59 19.32
C VAL A 335 3.82 -26.22 18.65
N TYR A 336 3.87 -25.18 19.47
CA TYR A 336 3.82 -23.79 19.01
C TYR A 336 5.09 -23.05 19.39
N VAL A 337 5.47 -22.10 18.55
CA VAL A 337 6.54 -21.12 18.80
C VAL A 337 5.94 -19.73 18.75
N ILE A 338 6.33 -18.88 19.67
CA ILE A 338 5.99 -17.46 19.69
C ILE A 338 7.27 -16.66 19.53
N GLY A 339 7.49 -16.12 18.34
CA GLY A 339 8.49 -15.08 18.12
C GLY A 339 7.91 -13.73 18.50
N ALA A 340 8.71 -12.90 19.15
CA ALA A 340 8.23 -11.56 19.55
C ALA A 340 9.31 -10.50 19.36
N ASP A 341 8.88 -9.37 18.82
CA ASP A 341 9.63 -8.13 18.72
C ASP A 341 9.16 -7.17 19.81
N VAL A 342 10.09 -6.52 20.52
CA VAL A 342 9.81 -5.77 21.75
C VAL A 342 10.16 -4.29 21.56
N ALA A 343 9.15 -3.42 21.56
CA ALA A 343 9.29 -1.98 21.48
C ALA A 343 9.20 -1.27 22.83
N GLU A 344 9.51 0.05 22.84
CA GLU A 344 9.52 0.89 24.05
C GLU A 344 8.14 1.15 24.68
N GLY A 345 7.06 0.90 23.91
CA GLY A 345 5.70 1.15 24.40
C GLY A 345 5.26 2.60 24.37
N ASN A 346 6.04 3.49 23.75
CA ASN A 346 5.69 4.90 23.58
C ASN A 346 4.48 5.05 22.63
N ASN A 347 3.60 6.04 22.89
CA ASN A 347 2.41 6.32 22.07
C ASN A 347 2.65 7.45 21.06
N GLY A 348 3.88 7.67 20.59
CA GLY A 348 4.19 8.67 19.55
C GLY A 348 3.75 8.20 18.16
N GLU A 349 3.44 9.12 17.25
CA GLU A 349 3.07 8.78 15.86
C GLU A 349 4.14 7.99 15.08
N THR A 350 5.38 7.98 15.56
CA THR A 350 6.53 7.29 14.98
C THR A 350 7.08 6.16 15.87
N ALA A 351 6.33 5.77 16.92
CA ALA A 351 6.78 4.75 17.86
C ALA A 351 6.61 3.35 17.27
N ASP A 352 7.62 2.49 17.47
CA ASP A 352 7.59 1.09 17.07
C ASP A 352 6.53 0.29 17.86
N TYR A 353 6.05 -0.78 17.27
CA TYR A 353 5.05 -1.65 17.86
C TYR A 353 5.71 -2.89 18.48
N SER A 354 5.21 -3.34 19.65
CA SER A 354 5.50 -4.69 20.08
C SER A 354 4.63 -5.69 19.29
N THR A 355 5.23 -6.79 18.85
CA THR A 355 4.54 -7.82 18.07
C THR A 355 4.88 -9.22 18.58
N ALA A 356 3.85 -10.07 18.72
CA ALA A 356 4.01 -11.50 18.95
C ALA A 356 3.39 -12.29 17.80
N PHE A 357 4.15 -13.19 17.20
CA PHE A 357 3.73 -14.05 16.10
C PHE A 357 3.70 -15.50 16.55
N VAL A 358 2.53 -16.14 16.48
CA VAL A 358 2.34 -17.53 16.90
C VAL A 358 2.34 -18.46 15.71
N LEU A 359 3.27 -19.40 15.67
CA LEU A 359 3.46 -20.38 14.61
C LEU A 359 3.20 -21.81 15.14
N ASP A 360 2.34 -22.56 14.47
CA ASP A 360 2.25 -24.01 14.63
C ASP A 360 3.42 -24.68 13.90
N VAL A 361 4.29 -25.34 14.64
CA VAL A 361 5.51 -25.97 14.10
C VAL A 361 5.18 -27.10 13.12
N GLY A 362 4.14 -27.88 13.41
CA GLY A 362 3.74 -29.03 12.59
C GLY A 362 3.19 -28.67 11.22
N SER A 363 2.28 -27.70 11.18
CA SER A 363 1.64 -27.24 9.95
C SER A 363 2.37 -26.07 9.27
N SER A 364 3.34 -25.47 9.95
CA SER A 364 4.01 -24.22 9.53
C SER A 364 3.01 -23.07 9.24
N ARG A 365 1.93 -23.00 10.03
CA ARG A 365 0.85 -22.02 9.87
C ARG A 365 0.91 -20.95 10.95
N GLN A 366 0.75 -19.69 10.54
CA GLN A 366 0.43 -18.62 11.48
C GLN A 366 -0.96 -18.85 12.06
N VAL A 367 -1.05 -18.93 13.39
CA VAL A 367 -2.33 -19.18 14.08
C VAL A 367 -2.83 -18.00 14.89
N ALA A 368 -1.93 -17.12 15.35
CA ALA A 368 -2.30 -15.86 16.00
C ALA A 368 -1.23 -14.78 15.83
N GLU A 369 -1.63 -13.52 16.05
CA GLU A 369 -0.76 -12.34 16.09
C GLU A 369 -1.28 -11.36 17.13
N TRP A 370 -0.40 -10.90 18.00
CA TRP A 370 -0.65 -9.73 18.81
C TRP A 370 0.20 -8.57 18.30
N HIS A 371 -0.41 -7.37 18.14
CA HIS A 371 0.30 -6.20 17.63
C HIS A 371 -0.25 -4.92 18.24
N GLY A 372 0.63 -4.10 18.83
CA GLY A 372 0.21 -2.84 19.45
C GLY A 372 1.30 -2.16 20.26
N HIS A 373 1.02 -0.94 20.75
CA HIS A 373 1.87 -0.26 21.69
C HIS A 373 1.59 -0.76 23.10
N ILE A 374 2.64 -1.19 23.81
CA ILE A 374 2.56 -1.70 25.17
C ILE A 374 3.93 -1.62 25.84
N GLU A 375 3.97 -1.34 27.13
CA GLU A 375 5.20 -1.35 27.91
C GLU A 375 5.81 -2.75 27.98
N PRO A 376 7.16 -2.89 27.98
CA PRO A 376 7.84 -4.18 27.90
C PRO A 376 7.48 -5.18 29.00
N ASP A 377 7.24 -4.72 30.23
CA ASP A 377 6.79 -5.56 31.36
C ASP A 377 5.36 -6.08 31.14
N LYS A 378 4.44 -5.23 30.66
CA LYS A 378 3.07 -5.61 30.32
C LYS A 378 3.01 -6.54 29.12
N PHE A 379 3.94 -6.35 28.16
CA PHE A 379 4.05 -7.26 27.03
C PHE A 379 4.46 -8.66 27.45
N ALA A 380 5.32 -8.79 28.48
CA ALA A 380 5.66 -10.09 29.08
C ALA A 380 4.41 -10.82 29.60
N ASP A 381 3.48 -10.13 30.27
CA ASP A 381 2.20 -10.73 30.70
C ASP A 381 1.39 -11.28 29.50
N VAL A 382 1.34 -10.52 28.42
CA VAL A 382 0.66 -10.96 27.18
C VAL A 382 1.33 -12.19 26.59
N LEU A 383 2.67 -12.19 26.50
CA LEU A 383 3.44 -13.31 25.96
C LEU A 383 3.25 -14.59 26.77
N VAL A 384 3.32 -14.51 28.09
CA VAL A 384 3.12 -15.67 28.98
C VAL A 384 1.68 -16.21 28.86
N LYS A 385 0.66 -15.34 28.86
CA LYS A 385 -0.74 -15.76 28.64
C LYS A 385 -0.93 -16.43 27.29
N LEU A 386 -0.35 -15.84 26.25
CA LEU A 386 -0.42 -16.38 24.89
C LEU A 386 0.27 -17.76 24.80
N ALA A 387 1.43 -17.91 25.44
CA ALA A 387 2.15 -19.16 25.47
C ALA A 387 1.38 -20.26 26.24
N LEU A 388 0.81 -19.94 27.38
CA LEU A 388 -0.03 -20.87 28.15
C LEU A 388 -1.28 -21.27 27.37
N PHE A 389 -1.91 -20.33 26.69
CA PHE A 389 -3.06 -20.60 25.81
C PHE A 389 -2.70 -21.56 24.67
N TYR A 390 -1.52 -21.42 24.05
CA TYR A 390 -1.03 -22.29 22.99
C TYR A 390 -0.15 -23.43 23.51
N ASN A 391 -0.69 -24.28 24.38
CA ASN A 391 -0.09 -25.52 24.88
C ASN A 391 1.30 -25.33 25.51
N SER A 392 1.53 -24.26 26.23
CA SER A 392 2.85 -23.88 26.75
C SER A 392 3.89 -23.71 25.63
N ALA A 393 3.56 -22.90 24.64
CA ALA A 393 4.39 -22.60 23.48
C ALA A 393 5.81 -22.16 23.87
N MET A 394 6.81 -22.48 23.05
CA MET A 394 8.15 -21.93 23.22
C MET A 394 8.15 -20.43 22.95
N LEU A 395 8.54 -19.63 23.95
CA LEU A 395 8.71 -18.18 23.80
C LEU A 395 10.11 -17.85 23.30
N ALA A 396 10.18 -17.07 22.23
CA ALA A 396 11.40 -16.53 21.65
C ALA A 396 11.29 -15.01 21.48
N PRO A 397 11.18 -14.23 22.57
CA PRO A 397 11.19 -12.78 22.45
C PRO A 397 12.59 -12.28 22.14
N GLU A 398 12.68 -11.18 21.38
CA GLU A 398 13.94 -10.47 21.22
C GLU A 398 14.43 -9.98 22.58
N SER A 399 15.63 -10.41 22.96
CA SER A 399 16.23 -10.10 24.26
C SER A 399 17.41 -9.14 24.17
N TRP A 400 17.95 -8.92 22.95
CA TRP A 400 19.10 -8.08 22.69
C TRP A 400 19.19 -7.67 21.18
N PRO A 401 19.58 -6.42 20.85
CA PRO A 401 19.80 -5.26 21.73
C PRO A 401 18.46 -4.62 22.14
N GLY A 402 18.47 -3.80 23.18
CA GLY A 402 17.32 -2.97 23.57
C GLY A 402 16.56 -3.45 24.81
N LEU A 403 15.25 -3.22 24.84
CA LEU A 403 14.39 -3.39 26.02
C LEU A 403 13.91 -4.83 26.26
N GLY A 404 14.25 -5.75 25.39
CA GLY A 404 13.91 -7.17 25.54
C GLY A 404 14.39 -7.78 26.83
N GLY A 405 15.45 -7.25 27.44
CA GLY A 405 15.92 -7.66 28.77
C GLY A 405 14.90 -7.41 29.89
N ILE A 406 14.09 -6.36 29.83
CA ILE A 406 13.00 -6.07 30.78
C ILE A 406 11.92 -7.14 30.62
N THR A 407 11.47 -7.38 29.39
CA THR A 407 10.48 -8.42 29.08
C THR A 407 10.95 -9.80 29.55
N MET A 408 12.20 -10.17 29.30
CA MET A 408 12.77 -11.45 29.74
C MET A 408 12.82 -11.58 31.26
N SER A 409 13.24 -10.53 31.99
CA SER A 409 13.26 -10.52 33.43
C SER A 409 11.85 -10.71 34.02
N HIS A 410 10.85 -10.11 33.39
CA HIS A 410 9.46 -10.24 33.84
C HIS A 410 8.87 -11.62 33.52
N ILE A 411 9.17 -12.22 32.35
CA ILE A 411 8.80 -13.59 32.00
C ILE A 411 9.38 -14.57 33.04
N ALA A 412 10.64 -14.38 33.44
CA ALA A 412 11.28 -15.21 34.48
C ALA A 412 10.58 -15.01 35.84
N ALA A 413 10.22 -13.79 36.22
CA ALA A 413 9.47 -13.49 37.44
C ALA A 413 8.08 -14.13 37.46
N LEU A 414 7.42 -14.26 36.31
CA LEU A 414 6.16 -14.97 36.13
C LEU A 414 6.31 -16.50 36.19
N GLY A 415 7.56 -17.02 36.29
CA GLY A 415 7.84 -18.45 36.38
C GLY A 415 7.68 -19.24 35.09
N TYR A 416 7.64 -18.58 33.93
CA TYR A 416 7.53 -19.27 32.65
C TYR A 416 8.90 -19.81 32.20
N GLY A 417 9.03 -21.14 32.06
CA GLY A 417 10.31 -21.80 31.81
C GLY A 417 10.56 -22.27 30.38
N ASN A 418 9.52 -22.34 29.49
CA ASN A 418 9.71 -22.80 28.11
C ASN A 418 10.13 -21.64 27.20
N VAL A 419 11.35 -21.16 27.38
CA VAL A 419 11.94 -20.02 26.67
C VAL A 419 13.09 -20.51 25.80
N TYR A 420 13.17 -19.97 24.58
CA TYR A 420 14.26 -20.22 23.63
C TYR A 420 15.59 -19.72 24.21
N ARG A 421 16.65 -20.49 24.02
CA ARG A 421 18.02 -20.13 24.42
C ARG A 421 18.89 -19.96 23.19
N SER A 422 19.35 -18.73 22.98
CA SER A 422 20.23 -18.42 21.88
C SER A 422 21.60 -19.04 22.04
N ASN A 423 22.08 -19.77 21.03
CA ASN A 423 23.43 -20.36 21.02
C ASN A 423 24.54 -19.36 20.62
N VAL A 424 24.20 -18.08 20.46
CA VAL A 424 25.17 -17.04 20.07
C VAL A 424 26.00 -16.65 21.27
N LYS A 425 27.32 -16.89 21.18
CA LYS A 425 28.29 -16.48 22.22
C LYS A 425 28.42 -14.96 22.22
N HIS A 426 28.03 -14.31 23.30
CA HIS A 426 28.25 -12.89 23.54
C HIS A 426 29.49 -12.66 24.41
N GLY A 427 30.50 -12.00 23.84
CA GLY A 427 31.72 -11.63 24.54
C GLY A 427 32.62 -12.83 24.93
N SER A 428 33.58 -12.56 25.79
CA SER A 428 34.59 -13.56 26.26
C SER A 428 34.04 -14.61 27.23
N THR A 429 32.82 -14.47 27.76
CA THR A 429 32.24 -15.32 28.79
C THR A 429 31.35 -16.45 28.29
N GLY A 430 30.95 -16.44 27.00
CA GLY A 430 30.30 -17.60 26.36
C GLY A 430 28.95 -18.04 26.94
N ASP A 431 28.24 -17.21 27.67
CA ASP A 431 26.95 -17.54 28.26
C ASP A 431 25.81 -17.52 27.24
N ASN A 432 25.09 -18.64 27.15
CA ASN A 432 23.82 -18.70 26.43
C ASN A 432 22.80 -17.84 27.16
N ARG A 433 22.15 -16.92 26.43
CA ARG A 433 21.09 -16.07 27.00
C ARG A 433 19.71 -16.58 26.60
N ASP A 434 18.77 -16.45 27.54
CA ASP A 434 17.35 -16.69 27.27
C ASP A 434 16.79 -15.62 26.31
N GLY A 435 15.93 -16.04 25.39
CA GLY A 435 15.38 -15.20 24.32
C GLY A 435 16.22 -15.21 23.04
N TRP A 436 15.77 -14.47 22.04
CA TRP A 436 16.44 -14.27 20.76
C TRP A 436 17.40 -13.09 20.82
N ALA A 437 18.61 -13.26 20.33
CA ALA A 437 19.58 -12.18 20.23
C ALA A 437 19.71 -11.74 18.78
N THR A 438 19.29 -10.50 18.45
CA THR A 438 19.46 -9.90 17.13
C THR A 438 20.85 -9.27 17.03
N THR A 439 21.72 -9.94 16.32
CA THR A 439 23.09 -9.53 16.02
C THR A 439 23.29 -9.56 14.50
N SER A 440 24.40 -9.02 14.00
CA SER A 440 24.75 -9.15 12.57
C SER A 440 24.83 -10.61 12.11
N ALA A 441 25.19 -11.53 13.02
CA ALA A 441 25.29 -12.96 12.73
C ALA A 441 23.95 -13.70 12.72
N THR A 442 22.92 -13.19 13.38
CA THR A 442 21.58 -13.83 13.50
C THR A 442 20.53 -13.14 12.65
N ARG A 443 20.59 -11.81 12.54
CA ARG A 443 19.59 -10.99 11.82
C ARG A 443 19.49 -11.35 10.35
N GLU A 444 20.60 -11.32 9.63
CA GLU A 444 20.61 -11.56 8.20
C GLU A 444 20.21 -13.00 7.84
N PRO A 445 20.78 -14.07 8.45
CA PRO A 445 20.33 -15.44 8.19
C PRO A 445 18.85 -15.68 8.49
N MET A 446 18.31 -15.10 9.57
CA MET A 446 16.89 -15.18 9.91
C MET A 446 16.01 -14.54 8.83
N LEU A 447 16.32 -13.31 8.40
CA LEU A 447 15.58 -12.61 7.36
C LEU A 447 15.66 -13.32 6.00
N MET A 448 16.83 -13.86 5.65
CA MET A 448 17.01 -14.64 4.42
C MET A 448 16.25 -15.97 4.46
N ALA A 449 16.19 -16.64 5.62
CA ALA A 449 15.38 -17.84 5.78
C ALA A 449 13.87 -17.53 5.69
N LEU A 450 13.43 -16.41 6.27
CA LEU A 450 12.05 -15.95 6.15
C LEU A 450 11.72 -15.62 4.68
N ALA A 451 12.55 -14.83 4.00
CA ALA A 451 12.32 -14.41 2.62
C ALA A 451 12.35 -15.57 1.62
N GLY A 452 13.30 -16.49 1.77
CA GLY A 452 13.46 -17.65 0.90
C GLY A 452 12.48 -18.76 1.23
N GLN A 453 12.75 -19.47 2.33
CA GLN A 453 12.03 -20.71 2.66
C GLN A 453 10.57 -20.49 3.06
N ALA A 454 10.30 -19.48 3.89
CA ALA A 454 8.94 -19.24 4.38
C ALA A 454 8.04 -18.59 3.31
N VAL A 455 8.53 -17.54 2.65
CA VAL A 455 7.73 -16.71 1.73
C VAL A 455 7.84 -17.21 0.30
N ARG A 456 9.04 -17.15 -0.31
CA ARG A 456 9.23 -17.48 -1.73
C ARG A 456 8.87 -18.94 -2.05
N ASP A 457 9.29 -19.86 -1.18
CA ASP A 457 9.10 -21.31 -1.38
C ASP A 457 7.80 -21.82 -0.71
N PHE A 458 6.95 -20.90 -0.21
CA PHE A 458 5.67 -21.21 0.45
C PHE A 458 5.78 -22.19 1.62
N GLY A 459 6.89 -22.16 2.33
CA GLY A 459 7.11 -23.03 3.50
C GLY A 459 6.24 -22.66 4.70
N MET A 460 5.74 -21.42 4.79
CA MET A 460 4.87 -20.92 5.85
C MET A 460 3.52 -20.48 5.28
N VAL A 461 2.44 -20.75 6.01
CA VAL A 461 1.11 -20.22 5.69
C VAL A 461 0.92 -18.93 6.48
N ILE A 462 0.98 -17.79 5.80
CA ILE A 462 0.79 -16.46 6.37
C ILE A 462 -0.69 -16.11 6.33
N GLN A 463 -1.22 -15.55 7.42
CA GLN A 463 -2.60 -15.10 7.56
C GLN A 463 -2.72 -13.58 7.73
N SER A 464 -1.67 -12.93 8.27
CA SER A 464 -1.66 -11.49 8.54
C SER A 464 -1.42 -10.68 7.28
N LYS A 465 -2.43 -9.91 6.85
CA LYS A 465 -2.27 -8.89 5.80
C LYS A 465 -1.27 -7.81 6.21
N GLY A 466 -1.25 -7.43 7.51
CA GLY A 466 -0.30 -6.46 8.04
C GLY A 466 1.17 -6.91 7.90
N LEU A 467 1.46 -8.19 8.11
CA LEU A 467 2.79 -8.75 7.86
C LEU A 467 3.17 -8.67 6.37
N ILE A 468 2.23 -8.96 5.47
CA ILE A 468 2.46 -8.84 4.01
C ILE A 468 2.77 -7.38 3.63
N ASP A 469 2.06 -6.42 4.22
CA ASP A 469 2.29 -4.99 3.94
C ASP A 469 3.66 -4.52 4.43
N GLU A 470 4.10 -4.96 5.62
CA GLU A 470 5.45 -4.69 6.11
C GLU A 470 6.53 -5.32 5.19
N MET A 471 6.36 -6.60 4.79
CA MET A 471 7.28 -7.28 3.87
C MET A 471 7.43 -6.58 2.53
N ARG A 472 6.37 -5.92 2.03
CA ARG A 472 6.42 -5.12 0.79
C ARG A 472 7.29 -3.89 0.91
N SER A 473 7.41 -3.33 2.11
CA SER A 473 8.21 -2.14 2.39
C SER A 473 9.65 -2.43 2.82
N PHE A 474 10.01 -3.71 2.92
CA PHE A 474 11.30 -4.15 3.42
C PHE A 474 12.28 -4.38 2.27
N VAL A 475 13.37 -3.61 2.25
CA VAL A 475 14.27 -3.48 1.10
C VAL A 475 15.74 -3.64 1.49
N TRP A 476 16.59 -3.90 0.50
CA TRP A 476 18.02 -3.75 0.62
C TRP A 476 18.37 -2.27 0.50
N MET A 477 18.89 -1.70 1.56
CA MET A 477 19.36 -0.32 1.60
C MET A 477 20.68 -0.17 0.83
N GLU A 478 21.07 1.06 0.47
CA GLU A 478 22.33 1.37 -0.23
C GLU A 478 23.58 0.90 0.53
N ASN A 479 23.50 0.87 1.85
CA ASN A 479 24.57 0.37 2.74
C ASN A 479 24.67 -1.16 2.78
N GLY A 480 23.90 -1.88 1.97
CA GLY A 480 23.86 -3.34 1.91
C GLY A 480 23.11 -4.03 3.05
N LYS A 481 22.41 -3.30 3.92
CA LYS A 481 21.58 -3.87 4.97
C LYS A 481 20.13 -3.99 4.50
N MET A 482 19.43 -4.98 5.04
CA MET A 482 17.98 -5.12 4.88
C MET A 482 17.27 -4.30 5.94
N ASP A 483 16.35 -3.40 5.53
CA ASP A 483 15.57 -2.58 6.45
C ASP A 483 14.25 -2.14 5.82
N HIS A 484 13.36 -1.58 6.64
CA HIS A 484 12.14 -0.95 6.15
C HIS A 484 12.42 0.45 5.59
N ASN A 485 11.61 0.89 4.65
CA ASN A 485 11.67 2.26 4.16
C ASN A 485 11.23 3.27 5.24
N PRO A 486 11.73 4.53 5.21
CA PRO A 486 11.35 5.56 6.17
C PRO A 486 9.82 5.73 6.27
N GLY A 487 9.30 5.73 7.49
CA GLY A 487 7.86 5.83 7.77
C GLY A 487 7.09 4.52 7.68
N CYS A 488 7.78 3.39 7.52
CA CYS A 488 7.23 2.03 7.60
C CYS A 488 7.73 1.31 8.85
N TYR A 489 7.16 0.15 9.11
CA TYR A 489 7.46 -0.68 10.27
C TYR A 489 7.97 -2.06 9.82
N SER A 490 8.66 -2.75 10.72
CA SER A 490 9.18 -4.11 10.49
C SER A 490 8.98 -5.06 11.67
N ASP A 491 8.20 -4.64 12.66
CA ASP A 491 8.00 -5.37 13.91
C ASP A 491 7.40 -6.77 13.68
N ARG A 492 6.43 -6.89 12.77
CA ARG A 492 5.86 -8.18 12.36
C ARG A 492 6.85 -9.05 11.62
N ILE A 493 7.73 -8.46 10.81
CA ILE A 493 8.77 -9.19 10.06
C ILE A 493 9.73 -9.83 11.04
N PHE A 494 10.20 -9.10 12.07
CA PHE A 494 11.11 -9.63 13.06
C PHE A 494 10.44 -10.72 13.92
N ALA A 495 9.23 -10.48 14.42
CA ALA A 495 8.49 -11.48 15.18
C ALA A 495 8.25 -12.77 14.36
N ALA A 496 7.84 -12.66 13.10
CA ALA A 496 7.63 -13.80 12.19
C ALA A 496 8.95 -14.50 11.83
N GLY A 497 10.01 -13.73 11.60
CA GLY A 497 11.35 -14.26 11.31
C GLY A 497 11.90 -15.09 12.45
N ILE A 498 11.81 -14.58 13.67
CA ILE A 498 12.22 -15.30 14.90
C ILE A 498 11.39 -16.59 15.05
N ALA A 499 10.06 -16.50 14.95
CA ALA A 499 9.19 -17.67 15.06
C ALA A 499 9.53 -18.73 14.01
N TRP A 500 9.74 -18.32 12.75
CA TRP A 500 10.12 -19.23 11.67
C TRP A 500 11.46 -19.90 11.94
N TYR A 501 12.48 -19.13 12.26
CA TYR A 501 13.83 -19.64 12.48
C TYR A 501 13.87 -20.67 13.63
N VAL A 502 13.31 -20.29 14.78
CA VAL A 502 13.23 -21.16 15.97
C VAL A 502 12.41 -22.43 15.70
N SER A 503 11.31 -22.32 14.95
CA SER A 503 10.50 -23.49 14.58
C SER A 503 11.27 -24.51 13.74
N ARG A 504 12.17 -24.06 12.88
CA ARG A 504 13.03 -24.95 12.06
C ARG A 504 14.06 -25.69 12.91
N GLU A 505 14.64 -25.02 13.91
CA GLU A 505 15.55 -25.67 14.86
C GLU A 505 14.82 -26.76 15.68
N ILE A 506 13.63 -26.46 16.20
CA ILE A 506 12.82 -27.46 16.93
C ILE A 506 12.49 -28.65 16.03
N ALA A 507 12.03 -28.40 14.79
CA ALA A 507 11.68 -29.46 13.86
C ALA A 507 12.87 -30.36 13.51
N ALA A 508 14.08 -29.81 13.43
CA ALA A 508 15.30 -30.56 13.18
C ALA A 508 15.69 -31.46 14.37
N HIS A 509 15.48 -30.98 15.61
CA HIS A 509 15.81 -31.73 16.82
C HIS A 509 14.77 -32.78 17.21
N THR A 510 13.50 -32.57 16.90
CA THR A 510 12.40 -33.46 17.30
C THR A 510 12.10 -34.59 16.31
N GLN A 511 12.86 -34.74 15.22
CA GLN A 511 12.58 -35.71 14.13
C GLN A 511 11.10 -35.75 13.71
N TYR A 512 10.46 -34.60 13.63
CA TYR A 512 9.16 -34.49 12.98
C TYR A 512 9.36 -34.76 11.49
N ALA A 513 9.40 -36.07 11.14
CA ALA A 513 9.29 -36.49 9.75
C ALA A 513 7.97 -35.89 9.22
N LYS A 514 8.06 -34.94 8.27
CA LYS A 514 6.87 -34.51 7.52
C LYS A 514 6.21 -35.78 7.00
N PRO A 515 4.94 -36.09 7.34
CA PRO A 515 4.23 -37.16 6.65
C PRO A 515 4.32 -36.86 5.18
N LYS A 516 4.83 -37.79 4.39
CA LYS A 516 4.88 -37.59 2.94
C LYS A 516 3.45 -37.31 2.47
N LEU A 517 3.24 -36.35 1.59
CA LEU A 517 1.91 -35.98 1.07
C LEU A 517 1.05 -37.21 0.71
N LYS A 518 1.67 -38.28 0.16
CA LYS A 518 1.04 -39.59 -0.09
C LYS A 518 0.49 -40.29 1.16
N GLU A 519 1.11 -40.10 2.31
CA GLU A 519 0.65 -40.72 3.57
C GLU A 519 -0.53 -39.97 4.17
N ILE A 520 -0.57 -38.64 3.96
CA ILE A 520 -1.72 -37.80 4.32
C ILE A 520 -2.91 -38.10 3.42
N GLU A 521 -2.72 -38.19 2.11
CA GLU A 521 -3.77 -38.60 1.16
C GLU A 521 -4.30 -40.01 1.45
N GLN A 522 -3.42 -40.93 1.82
CA GLN A 522 -3.84 -42.30 2.20
C GLN A 522 -4.56 -42.32 3.56
N ALA A 523 -4.19 -41.48 4.51
CA ALA A 523 -4.88 -41.34 5.79
C ALA A 523 -6.27 -40.73 5.63
N ILE A 524 -6.40 -39.69 4.77
CA ILE A 524 -7.68 -39.06 4.42
C ILE A 524 -8.59 -40.07 3.70
N ASN A 525 -8.05 -40.84 2.78
CA ASN A 525 -8.83 -41.86 2.01
C ASN A 525 -9.21 -43.07 2.88
N ARG A 526 -8.46 -43.42 3.93
CA ARG A 526 -8.78 -44.46 4.90
C ARG A 526 -9.79 -44.03 5.96
N SER A 527 -9.92 -42.76 6.25
CA SER A 527 -10.85 -42.19 7.26
C SER A 527 -12.28 -41.98 6.72
N GLY A 528 -12.58 -42.42 5.48
CA GLY A 528 -13.94 -42.44 4.97
C GLY A 528 -14.66 -41.08 4.98
N GLY A 529 -14.00 -40.01 4.55
CA GLY A 529 -14.66 -38.71 4.34
C GLY A 529 -15.17 -38.01 5.59
N ALA A 530 -14.62 -38.30 6.76
CA ALA A 530 -14.89 -37.49 7.94
C ALA A 530 -14.29 -36.09 7.71
N SER A 531 -15.17 -35.10 7.49
CA SER A 531 -14.83 -33.68 7.42
C SER A 531 -13.91 -33.33 8.60
N VAL A 532 -12.82 -32.61 8.28
CA VAL A 532 -11.98 -31.94 9.29
C VAL A 532 -12.93 -31.30 10.30
N PRO A 533 -12.81 -31.57 11.61
CA PRO A 533 -13.70 -30.98 12.59
C PRO A 533 -13.57 -29.46 12.47
N GLN A 534 -14.59 -28.82 11.93
CA GLN A 534 -14.73 -27.38 12.09
C GLN A 534 -14.81 -27.13 13.59
N TRP A 535 -13.89 -26.37 14.14
CA TRP A 535 -13.91 -25.92 15.51
C TRP A 535 -15.21 -25.15 15.74
N LYS A 536 -16.24 -25.87 16.21
CA LYS A 536 -17.44 -25.26 16.75
C LYS A 536 -17.12 -24.88 18.17
N GLY A 537 -16.98 -23.59 18.47
CA GLY A 537 -16.68 -23.01 19.78
C GLY A 537 -17.66 -23.49 20.86
N GLY A 538 -17.45 -24.66 21.38
CA GLY A 538 -18.43 -25.36 22.21
C GLY A 538 -17.87 -26.28 23.27
N ARG A 539 -16.69 -26.06 23.82
CA ARG A 539 -16.30 -26.67 25.10
C ARG A 539 -15.57 -25.76 26.07
N TYR A 540 -15.41 -24.49 25.76
CA TYR A 540 -14.98 -23.50 26.75
C TYR A 540 -16.02 -22.39 26.78
N GLY A 541 -17.15 -22.68 27.38
CA GLY A 541 -18.10 -21.84 28.09
C GLY A 541 -18.53 -20.51 27.51
N VAL A 542 -18.86 -20.36 26.19
CA VAL A 542 -19.68 -19.23 25.71
C VAL A 542 -20.68 -19.76 24.69
N ARG A 543 -21.98 -19.78 25.07
CA ARG A 543 -23.08 -19.84 24.11
C ARG A 543 -23.30 -18.42 23.58
N PRO A 544 -23.49 -18.21 22.27
CA PRO A 544 -24.09 -16.97 21.80
C PRO A 544 -25.58 -17.00 22.12
N GLU A 545 -26.08 -15.92 22.73
CA GLU A 545 -27.48 -15.55 22.62
C GLU A 545 -27.71 -14.79 21.33
#